data_898c8e16a80c2914bbc3a088591157c2
#
_entry.id   898c8e16a80c2914bbc3a088591157c2
#
_cell.length_a   1.000
_cell.length_b   1.000
_cell.length_c   1.000
_cell.angle_alpha   90.00
_cell.angle_beta   90.00
_cell.angle_gamma   90.00
#
_symmetry.space_group_name_H-M   'P 1'
#
loop_
_entity.id
_entity.type
_entity.pdbx_description
1 polymer ?
#
loop_
_entity_poly.entity_id
_entity_poly.type
_entity_poly.pdbx_seq_one_letter_code
_entity_poly.pdbx_strand_id
1 'polypeptide(L)'
;MALCYPAKAIVRPASLFNDGMVLQQQSNVRFWGRAKANTRVTVKGSWNNHSVSCKSNADGKWEVLLPTPKAGFKPYTVTISDGTKLKINNVLIGEVWFTSGQSNMEMMVYGFINCPTENSADFIAGSGKYRDKIRMVSIPRFPLRQPGDFVDAQWKECLPEVVRNFSAVGYFFATQLVDKLNCPVGIINNAW
;
A
#
# COMPACT_ATOMS: atom_id res chain seq x y z
N MET A 1 -34.79 24.17 -16.73
CA MET A 1 -33.59 24.64 -16.00
C MET A 1 -32.95 23.42 -15.33
N ALA A 2 -31.89 22.83 -15.91
CA ALA A 2 -31.20 21.69 -15.32
C ALA A 2 -30.29 22.22 -14.23
N LEU A 3 -30.56 21.85 -12.97
CA LEU A 3 -29.68 22.10 -11.84
C LEU A 3 -28.43 21.25 -12.03
N CYS A 4 -27.38 21.84 -12.58
CA CYS A 4 -26.05 21.23 -12.61
C CYS A 4 -25.49 21.25 -11.18
N TYR A 5 -25.65 20.18 -10.43
CA TYR A 5 -24.94 20.01 -9.16
C TYR A 5 -23.44 19.86 -9.50
N PRO A 6 -22.58 20.76 -9.00
CA PRO A 6 -21.13 20.55 -9.20
C PRO A 6 -20.74 19.25 -8.52
N ALA A 7 -20.26 18.30 -9.31
CA ALA A 7 -19.64 17.10 -8.76
C ALA A 7 -18.54 17.57 -7.78
N LYS A 8 -18.73 17.30 -6.49
CA LYS A 8 -17.72 17.59 -5.46
C LYS A 8 -16.47 16.81 -5.82
N ALA A 9 -15.44 17.49 -6.31
CA ALA A 9 -14.18 16.87 -6.58
C ALA A 9 -13.63 16.33 -5.25
N ILE A 10 -13.65 15.00 -5.07
CA ILE A 10 -13.14 14.34 -3.89
C ILE A 10 -11.64 14.19 -4.07
N VAL A 11 -10.85 14.48 -3.01
CA VAL A 11 -9.42 14.21 -2.98
C VAL A 11 -9.15 12.75 -3.36
N ARG A 12 -8.20 12.55 -4.28
CA ARG A 12 -7.80 11.22 -4.77
C ARG A 12 -6.32 11.01 -4.44
N PRO A 13 -5.97 10.22 -3.43
CA PRO A 13 -4.59 9.81 -3.18
C PRO A 13 -4.09 8.88 -4.29
N ALA A 14 -2.77 8.77 -4.45
CA ALA A 14 -2.16 7.76 -5.32
C ALA A 14 -2.60 6.35 -4.91
N SER A 15 -2.65 5.43 -5.86
CA SER A 15 -3.31 4.12 -5.69
C SER A 15 -2.72 3.25 -4.59
N LEU A 16 -1.47 3.45 -4.21
CA LEU A 16 -0.85 2.71 -3.09
C LEU A 16 -1.41 3.09 -1.71
N PHE A 17 -2.12 4.22 -1.61
CA PHE A 17 -2.75 4.66 -0.36
C PHE A 17 -4.19 4.20 -0.30
N ASN A 18 -4.40 2.96 0.13
CA ASN A 18 -5.72 2.37 0.31
C ASN A 18 -5.77 1.48 1.57
N ASP A 19 -6.92 0.91 1.85
CA ASP A 19 -7.16 0.09 3.04
C ASP A 19 -6.16 -1.07 3.13
N GLY A 20 -5.71 -1.38 4.33
CA GLY A 20 -4.76 -2.45 4.61
C GLY A 20 -3.29 -2.10 4.34
N MET A 21 -2.96 -0.89 3.90
CA MET A 21 -1.57 -0.50 3.63
C MET A 21 -0.67 -0.57 4.86
N VAL A 22 0.64 -0.76 4.62
CA VAL A 22 1.68 -0.57 5.64
C VAL A 22 2.44 0.71 5.32
N LEU A 23 2.71 1.51 6.34
CA LEU A 23 3.54 2.71 6.25
C LEU A 23 4.87 2.47 6.96
N GLN A 24 5.96 2.97 6.38
CA GLN A 24 7.29 2.88 6.98
C GLN A 24 7.29 3.51 8.37
N GLN A 25 7.83 2.78 9.37
CA GLN A 25 7.95 3.26 10.74
C GLN A 25 9.01 4.36 10.88
N GLN A 26 8.84 5.21 11.90
CA GLN A 26 9.81 6.24 12.32
C GLN A 26 10.33 7.08 11.15
N SER A 27 9.43 7.44 10.24
CA SER A 27 9.74 8.12 8.97
C SER A 27 8.77 9.27 8.73
N ASN A 28 9.14 10.14 7.82
CA ASN A 28 8.23 11.12 7.23
C ASN A 28 7.70 10.55 5.91
N VAL A 29 6.60 9.80 6.00
CA VAL A 29 6.01 9.15 4.82
C VAL A 29 5.40 10.19 3.90
N ARG A 30 5.81 10.15 2.64
CA ARG A 30 5.26 11.00 1.59
C ARG A 30 3.89 10.49 1.16
N PHE A 31 2.86 11.34 1.31
CA PHE A 31 1.53 11.15 0.74
C PHE A 31 1.32 12.11 -0.40
N TRP A 32 0.79 11.64 -1.52
CA TRP A 32 0.52 12.46 -2.69
C TRP A 32 -0.72 12.01 -3.44
N GLY A 33 -1.19 12.84 -4.37
CA GLY A 33 -2.34 12.54 -5.20
C GLY A 33 -2.87 13.74 -5.96
N ARG A 34 -4.17 13.70 -6.25
CA ARG A 34 -4.90 14.74 -6.96
C ARG A 34 -6.04 15.29 -6.11
N ALA A 35 -6.32 16.56 -6.25
CA ALA A 35 -7.47 17.28 -5.69
C ALA A 35 -7.88 18.38 -6.67
N LYS A 36 -8.91 19.13 -6.35
CA LYS A 36 -9.22 20.36 -7.09
C LYS A 36 -8.02 21.32 -6.98
N ALA A 37 -7.72 22.04 -8.04
CA ALA A 37 -6.64 23.03 -8.07
C ALA A 37 -6.80 24.06 -6.93
N ASN A 38 -5.66 24.48 -6.38
CA ASN A 38 -5.60 25.51 -5.34
C ASN A 38 -6.43 25.20 -4.06
N THR A 39 -6.67 23.93 -3.77
CA THR A 39 -7.46 23.47 -2.61
C THR A 39 -6.53 23.01 -1.48
N ARG A 40 -6.89 23.34 -0.24
CA ARG A 40 -6.17 22.82 0.93
C ARG A 40 -6.48 21.34 1.11
N VAL A 41 -5.43 20.51 1.14
CA VAL A 41 -5.50 19.08 1.46
C VAL A 41 -4.86 18.85 2.82
N THR A 42 -5.54 18.11 3.68
CA THR A 42 -5.05 17.75 5.02
C THR A 42 -4.98 16.25 5.14
N VAL A 43 -3.87 15.73 5.70
CA VAL A 43 -3.69 14.30 5.99
C VAL A 43 -3.43 14.14 7.49
N LYS A 44 -4.14 13.20 8.12
CA LYS A 44 -4.08 12.91 9.55
C LYS A 44 -4.03 11.42 9.82
N GLY A 45 -3.03 10.97 10.58
CA GLY A 45 -3.00 9.62 11.13
C GLY A 45 -3.66 9.55 12.51
N SER A 46 -4.31 8.42 12.83
CA SER A 46 -4.98 8.23 14.12
C SER A 46 -4.02 7.87 15.27
N TRP A 47 -2.73 7.72 15.01
CA TRP A 47 -1.70 7.39 16.04
C TRP A 47 -1.28 8.59 16.88
N ASN A 48 -1.48 9.77 16.37
CA ASN A 48 -1.29 11.02 17.09
C ASN A 48 -2.35 12.02 16.62
N ASN A 49 -2.49 13.14 17.32
CA ASN A 49 -3.45 14.17 16.92
C ASN A 49 -2.90 15.16 15.88
N HIS A 50 -1.67 14.92 15.35
CA HIS A 50 -1.07 15.79 14.36
C HIS A 50 -1.69 15.58 12.98
N SER A 51 -1.87 16.67 12.27
CA SER A 51 -2.25 16.70 10.87
C SER A 51 -1.25 17.54 10.09
N VAL A 52 -0.95 17.11 8.88
CA VAL A 52 -0.14 17.86 7.92
C VAL A 52 -1.03 18.37 6.80
N SER A 53 -0.70 19.50 6.20
CA SER A 53 -1.51 20.05 5.12
C SER A 53 -0.65 20.77 4.09
N CYS A 54 -1.14 20.78 2.86
CA CYS A 54 -0.61 21.57 1.76
C CYS A 54 -1.74 22.19 0.95
N LYS A 55 -1.39 23.01 -0.03
CA LYS A 55 -2.30 23.48 -1.07
C LYS A 55 -1.95 22.76 -2.37
N SER A 56 -2.93 22.15 -3.04
CA SER A 56 -2.72 21.58 -4.37
C SER A 56 -2.31 22.66 -5.36
N ASN A 57 -1.46 22.32 -6.31
CA ASN A 57 -1.02 23.25 -7.34
C ASN A 57 -2.13 23.50 -8.40
N ALA A 58 -1.79 24.28 -9.45
CA ALA A 58 -2.70 24.59 -10.55
C ALA A 58 -3.20 23.32 -11.30
N ASP A 59 -2.38 22.26 -11.35
CA ASP A 59 -2.72 20.97 -11.97
C ASP A 59 -3.48 20.05 -11.02
N GLY A 60 -3.77 20.49 -9.79
CA GLY A 60 -4.42 19.70 -8.77
C GLY A 60 -3.51 18.66 -8.08
N LYS A 61 -2.20 18.68 -8.29
CA LYS A 61 -1.25 17.80 -7.58
C LYS A 61 -1.04 18.30 -6.15
N TRP A 62 -0.99 17.39 -5.20
CA TRP A 62 -0.68 17.68 -3.81
C TRP A 62 0.29 16.64 -3.24
N GLU A 63 1.07 17.06 -2.26
CA GLU A 63 2.03 16.22 -1.56
C GLU A 63 2.23 16.74 -0.13
N VAL A 64 2.31 15.81 0.84
CA VAL A 64 2.65 16.10 2.24
C VAL A 64 3.54 15.02 2.81
N LEU A 65 4.28 15.35 3.86
CA LEU A 65 5.07 14.40 4.65
C LEU A 65 4.36 14.16 5.98
N LEU A 66 3.92 12.94 6.23
CA LEU A 66 3.23 12.53 7.46
C LEU A 66 4.19 11.73 8.35
N PRO A 67 4.55 12.23 9.55
CA PRO A 67 5.38 11.48 10.50
C PRO A 67 4.67 10.22 11.01
N THR A 68 5.39 9.11 11.03
CA THR A 68 4.92 7.82 11.53
C THR A 68 5.63 7.43 12.84
N PRO A 69 4.93 6.75 13.77
CA PRO A 69 5.53 6.27 15.01
C PRO A 69 6.38 5.01 14.80
N LYS A 70 6.89 4.46 15.89
CA LYS A 70 7.47 3.11 15.91
C LYS A 70 6.44 2.07 15.51
N ALA A 71 6.91 1.00 14.86
CA ALA A 71 6.12 -0.12 14.39
C ALA A 71 5.29 -0.79 15.50
N GLY A 72 4.16 -1.34 15.08
CA GLY A 72 3.29 -2.12 15.96
C GLY A 72 2.11 -2.73 15.20
N PHE A 73 1.53 -3.79 15.76
CA PHE A 73 0.44 -4.54 15.14
C PHE A 73 -0.95 -3.91 15.35
N LYS A 74 -1.02 -2.80 16.09
CA LYS A 74 -2.28 -2.06 16.25
C LYS A 74 -2.66 -1.39 14.93
N PRO A 75 -3.85 -1.65 14.38
CA PRO A 75 -4.30 -0.98 13.17
C PRO A 75 -4.68 0.48 13.45
N TYR A 76 -4.40 1.33 12.48
CA TYR A 76 -4.69 2.75 12.48
C TYR A 76 -5.60 3.14 11.30
N THR A 77 -6.03 4.40 11.32
CA THR A 77 -6.77 5.02 10.21
C THR A 77 -6.00 6.26 9.76
N VAL A 78 -5.92 6.46 8.45
CA VAL A 78 -5.48 7.73 7.85
C VAL A 78 -6.69 8.44 7.27
N THR A 79 -6.86 9.70 7.61
CA THR A 79 -7.92 10.56 7.05
C THR A 79 -7.30 11.60 6.14
N ILE A 80 -7.76 11.66 4.89
CA ILE A 80 -7.37 12.66 3.89
C ILE A 80 -8.60 13.53 3.62
N SER A 81 -8.46 14.84 3.58
CA SER A 81 -9.59 15.76 3.39
C SER A 81 -9.20 16.98 2.57
N ASP A 82 -10.06 17.33 1.61
CA ASP A 82 -10.09 18.58 0.87
C ASP A 82 -11.35 19.40 1.18
N GLY A 83 -11.99 19.11 2.33
CA GLY A 83 -13.32 19.52 2.72
C GLY A 83 -14.29 18.34 2.79
N THR A 84 -14.06 17.30 1.98
CA THR A 84 -14.73 15.99 2.10
C THR A 84 -13.71 14.98 2.65
N LYS A 85 -14.12 14.18 3.64
CA LYS A 85 -13.22 13.21 4.30
C LYS A 85 -13.21 11.88 3.57
N LEU A 86 -12.01 11.43 3.20
CA LEU A 86 -11.70 10.08 2.78
C LEU A 86 -10.99 9.38 3.94
N LYS A 87 -11.46 8.20 4.34
CA LYS A 87 -10.81 7.38 5.37
C LYS A 87 -10.15 6.17 4.72
N ILE A 88 -8.93 5.88 5.14
CA ILE A 88 -8.18 4.67 4.82
C ILE A 88 -8.04 3.90 6.12
N ASN A 89 -8.56 2.68 6.15
CA ASN A 89 -8.67 1.87 7.36
C ASN A 89 -7.63 0.75 7.38
N ASN A 90 -7.49 0.08 8.54
CA ASN A 90 -6.60 -1.07 8.73
C ASN A 90 -5.15 -0.78 8.32
N VAL A 91 -4.66 0.43 8.59
CA VAL A 91 -3.29 0.86 8.29
C VAL A 91 -2.35 0.34 9.37
N LEU A 92 -1.28 -0.36 8.98
CA LEU A 92 -0.24 -0.81 9.90
C LEU A 92 1.00 0.09 9.77
N ILE A 93 1.77 0.19 10.85
CA ILE A 93 3.08 0.86 10.86
C ILE A 93 4.14 -0.21 11.02
N GLY A 94 5.09 -0.30 10.08
CA GLY A 94 6.08 -1.36 10.05
C GLY A 94 7.19 -1.09 9.05
N GLU A 95 7.77 -2.15 8.52
CA GLU A 95 8.76 -2.09 7.45
C GLU A 95 8.07 -2.18 6.09
N VAL A 96 8.46 -1.32 5.15
CA VAL A 96 7.92 -1.33 3.79
C VAL A 96 9.05 -1.56 2.80
N TRP A 97 8.89 -2.61 1.97
CA TRP A 97 9.89 -2.98 0.97
C TRP A 97 9.29 -2.99 -0.42
N PHE A 98 10.04 -2.42 -1.35
CA PHE A 98 9.73 -2.46 -2.77
C PHE A 98 10.57 -3.57 -3.41
N THR A 99 9.90 -4.56 -4.00
CA THR A 99 10.54 -5.66 -4.70
C THR A 99 10.31 -5.52 -6.20
N SER A 100 11.38 -5.62 -6.98
CA SER A 100 11.34 -5.46 -8.43
C SER A 100 12.35 -6.39 -9.08
N GLY A 101 12.15 -6.69 -10.33
CA GLY A 101 13.04 -7.54 -11.13
C GLY A 101 12.31 -8.28 -12.23
N GLN A 102 12.93 -9.35 -12.69
CA GLN A 102 12.44 -10.21 -13.78
C GLN A 102 11.85 -11.52 -13.22
N SER A 103 11.95 -12.59 -14.00
CA SER A 103 11.30 -13.89 -13.75
C SER A 103 11.54 -14.46 -12.34
N ASN A 104 12.73 -14.32 -11.76
CA ASN A 104 12.99 -14.81 -10.39
C ASN A 104 12.18 -14.04 -9.34
N MET A 105 12.04 -12.72 -9.50
CA MET A 105 11.23 -11.90 -8.59
C MET A 105 9.74 -12.04 -8.87
N GLU A 106 9.37 -12.44 -10.08
CA GLU A 106 8.00 -12.69 -10.49
C GLU A 106 7.50 -14.07 -10.04
N MET A 107 8.40 -15.07 -9.95
CA MET A 107 8.06 -16.45 -9.63
C MET A 107 7.14 -16.52 -8.42
N MET A 108 5.97 -17.12 -8.60
CA MET A 108 4.95 -17.22 -7.56
C MET A 108 5.30 -18.27 -6.53
N VAL A 109 4.71 -18.20 -5.33
CA VAL A 109 4.95 -19.22 -4.29
C VAL A 109 4.55 -20.62 -4.77
N TYR A 110 3.51 -20.76 -5.58
CA TYR A 110 3.17 -22.08 -6.15
C TYR A 110 4.07 -22.48 -7.34
N GLY A 111 4.91 -21.58 -7.83
CA GLY A 111 5.79 -21.79 -8.98
C GLY A 111 5.18 -21.29 -10.30
N PHE A 112 5.85 -21.67 -11.40
CA PHE A 112 5.33 -21.50 -12.75
C PHE A 112 4.80 -22.83 -13.31
N ILE A 113 4.11 -22.78 -14.45
CA ILE A 113 3.70 -23.97 -15.19
C ILE A 113 4.95 -24.81 -15.51
N ASN A 114 4.93 -26.09 -15.15
CA ASN A 114 6.04 -27.04 -15.29
C ASN A 114 7.31 -26.71 -14.46
N CYS A 115 7.24 -25.75 -13.55
CA CYS A 115 8.32 -25.38 -12.66
C CYS A 115 7.74 -25.05 -11.26
N PRO A 116 7.23 -26.05 -10.51
CA PRO A 116 6.65 -25.80 -9.19
C PRO A 116 7.74 -25.43 -8.18
N THR A 117 7.39 -24.60 -7.22
CA THR A 117 8.25 -24.35 -6.05
C THR A 117 8.14 -25.55 -5.10
N GLU A 118 9.28 -26.07 -4.66
CA GLU A 118 9.33 -27.17 -3.69
C GLU A 118 8.58 -26.80 -2.41
N ASN A 119 7.83 -27.74 -1.86
CA ASN A 119 7.00 -27.58 -0.64
C ASN A 119 6.00 -26.41 -0.70
N SER A 120 5.64 -25.94 -1.88
CA SER A 120 4.76 -24.78 -2.03
C SER A 120 3.40 -24.95 -1.36
N ALA A 121 2.84 -26.16 -1.35
CA ALA A 121 1.56 -26.48 -0.73
C ALA A 121 1.60 -26.19 0.79
N ASP A 122 2.67 -26.58 1.47
CA ASP A 122 2.84 -26.38 2.91
C ASP A 122 3.05 -24.90 3.25
N PHE A 123 3.84 -24.19 2.45
CA PHE A 123 4.04 -22.75 2.62
C PHE A 123 2.74 -21.97 2.42
N ILE A 124 1.96 -22.32 1.43
CA ILE A 124 0.66 -21.70 1.16
C ILE A 124 -0.31 -21.99 2.31
N ALA A 125 -0.47 -23.26 2.69
CA ALA A 125 -1.36 -23.65 3.78
C ALA A 125 -0.97 -23.00 5.12
N GLY A 126 0.33 -22.94 5.41
CA GLY A 126 0.86 -22.35 6.65
C GLY A 126 0.91 -20.81 6.67
N SER A 127 0.58 -20.14 5.57
CA SER A 127 0.73 -18.67 5.46
C SER A 127 -0.20 -17.88 6.37
N GLY A 128 -1.33 -18.44 6.77
CA GLY A 128 -2.33 -17.79 7.61
C GLY A 128 -1.79 -17.28 8.96
N LYS A 129 -0.69 -17.86 9.49
CA LYS A 129 -0.02 -17.38 10.70
C LYS A 129 0.56 -15.95 10.58
N TYR A 130 0.71 -15.46 9.35
CA TYR A 130 1.20 -14.11 9.04
C TYR A 130 0.08 -13.15 8.60
N ARG A 131 -1.18 -13.57 8.68
CA ARG A 131 -2.34 -12.79 8.20
C ARG A 131 -2.33 -11.35 8.68
N ASP A 132 -2.12 -11.13 9.97
CA ASP A 132 -2.18 -9.79 10.58
C ASP A 132 -0.81 -9.10 10.62
N LYS A 133 0.22 -9.72 10.05
CA LYS A 133 1.62 -9.29 10.14
C LYS A 133 2.19 -8.84 8.81
N ILE A 134 1.78 -9.46 7.71
CA ILE A 134 2.25 -9.16 6.36
C ILE A 134 1.10 -8.61 5.53
N ARG A 135 1.40 -7.55 4.78
CA ARG A 135 0.53 -7.01 3.74
C ARG A 135 1.27 -7.02 2.41
N MET A 136 0.56 -7.35 1.36
CA MET A 136 1.13 -7.54 0.03
C MET A 136 0.31 -6.77 -1.00
N VAL A 137 1.00 -6.08 -1.89
CA VAL A 137 0.40 -5.45 -3.06
C VAL A 137 1.25 -5.76 -4.28
N SER A 138 0.63 -6.20 -5.36
CA SER A 138 1.28 -6.34 -6.66
C SER A 138 0.85 -5.19 -7.55
N ILE A 139 1.82 -4.52 -8.16
CA ILE A 139 1.55 -3.51 -9.18
C ILE A 139 1.23 -4.25 -10.47
N PRO A 140 0.05 -4.02 -11.08
CA PRO A 140 -0.29 -4.66 -12.34
C PRO A 140 0.64 -4.20 -13.45
N ARG A 141 0.96 -5.11 -14.36
CA ARG A 141 1.75 -4.82 -15.55
C ARG A 141 0.94 -3.98 -16.50
N PHE A 142 1.36 -2.75 -16.67
CA PHE A 142 0.67 -1.83 -17.54
C PHE A 142 1.66 -0.90 -18.25
N PRO A 143 1.80 -0.99 -19.57
CA PRO A 143 2.68 -0.10 -20.32
C PRO A 143 2.09 1.32 -20.34
N LEU A 144 2.78 2.25 -19.70
CA LEU A 144 2.44 3.66 -19.71
C LEU A 144 3.50 4.45 -20.48
N ARG A 145 3.05 5.40 -21.31
CA ARG A 145 3.96 6.34 -21.99
C ARG A 145 4.59 7.36 -21.04
N GLN A 146 3.93 7.62 -19.91
CA GLN A 146 4.36 8.54 -18.87
C GLN A 146 4.12 7.91 -17.50
N PRO A 147 4.96 8.18 -16.48
CA PRO A 147 4.71 7.75 -15.12
C PRO A 147 3.31 8.16 -14.65
N GLY A 148 2.61 7.26 -13.96
CA GLY A 148 1.25 7.49 -13.47
C GLY A 148 1.11 7.15 -11.99
N ASP A 149 0.22 7.88 -11.32
CA ASP A 149 -0.06 7.69 -9.88
C ASP A 149 -1.23 6.73 -9.63
N PHE A 150 -1.93 6.31 -10.70
CA PHE A 150 -3.20 5.59 -10.58
C PHE A 150 -3.16 4.29 -11.36
N VAL A 151 -3.07 3.19 -10.62
CA VAL A 151 -3.11 1.81 -11.09
C VAL A 151 -4.09 1.03 -10.21
N ASP A 152 -4.55 -0.13 -10.67
CA ASP A 152 -5.36 -1.02 -9.82
C ASP A 152 -4.44 -1.81 -8.87
N ALA A 153 -4.09 -1.20 -7.75
CA ALA A 153 -3.22 -1.77 -6.72
C ALA A 153 -3.94 -1.77 -5.38
N GLN A 154 -4.19 -2.97 -4.85
CA GLN A 154 -4.90 -3.18 -3.58
C GLN A 154 -4.01 -3.96 -2.61
N TRP A 155 -3.84 -3.44 -1.40
CA TRP A 155 -3.18 -4.18 -0.33
C TRP A 155 -4.03 -5.35 0.11
N LYS A 156 -3.41 -6.50 0.28
CA LYS A 156 -4.03 -7.75 0.70
C LYS A 156 -3.36 -8.32 1.93
N GLU A 157 -4.13 -8.96 2.77
CA GLU A 157 -3.64 -9.73 3.90
C GLU A 157 -2.89 -10.98 3.42
N CYS A 158 -2.01 -11.52 4.26
CA CYS A 158 -1.27 -12.75 3.99
C CYS A 158 -2.18 -13.97 4.15
N LEU A 159 -3.01 -14.23 3.16
CA LEU A 159 -3.93 -15.36 3.11
C LEU A 159 -3.47 -16.39 2.07
N PRO A 160 -3.78 -17.69 2.24
CA PRO A 160 -3.35 -18.73 1.32
C PRO A 160 -3.63 -18.43 -0.17
N GLU A 161 -4.82 -17.93 -0.48
CA GLU A 161 -5.23 -17.57 -1.84
C GLU A 161 -4.46 -16.38 -2.42
N VAL A 162 -3.95 -15.48 -1.56
CA VAL A 162 -3.11 -14.35 -1.95
C VAL A 162 -1.67 -14.79 -2.12
N VAL A 163 -1.13 -15.50 -1.11
CA VAL A 163 0.26 -15.99 -1.09
C VAL A 163 0.55 -16.89 -2.27
N ARG A 164 -0.38 -17.77 -2.62
CA ARG A 164 -0.25 -18.68 -3.76
C ARG A 164 0.29 -17.99 -5.01
N ASN A 165 -0.26 -16.81 -5.32
CA ASN A 165 0.01 -16.07 -6.55
C ASN A 165 0.94 -14.87 -6.35
N PHE A 166 1.55 -14.73 -5.19
CA PHE A 166 2.48 -13.65 -4.89
C PHE A 166 3.93 -14.08 -5.14
N SER A 167 4.85 -13.12 -5.34
CA SER A 167 6.28 -13.37 -5.48
C SER A 167 6.80 -14.25 -4.34
N ALA A 168 7.39 -15.39 -4.67
CA ALA A 168 8.01 -16.30 -3.69
C ALA A 168 9.14 -15.59 -2.93
N VAL A 169 10.02 -14.89 -3.64
CA VAL A 169 11.12 -14.13 -3.03
C VAL A 169 10.56 -13.06 -2.08
N GLY A 170 9.57 -12.29 -2.52
CA GLY A 170 8.93 -11.26 -1.70
C GLY A 170 8.26 -11.85 -0.46
N TYR A 171 7.55 -12.96 -0.60
CA TYR A 171 6.88 -13.63 0.52
C TYR A 171 7.87 -14.18 1.55
N PHE A 172 8.87 -14.97 1.12
CA PHE A 172 9.84 -15.56 2.04
C PHE A 172 10.70 -14.51 2.72
N PHE A 173 11.07 -13.45 2.01
CA PHE A 173 11.76 -12.31 2.60
C PHE A 173 10.90 -11.66 3.70
N ALA A 174 9.61 -11.41 3.42
CA ALA A 174 8.71 -10.81 4.41
C ALA A 174 8.54 -11.67 5.66
N THR A 175 8.43 -13.00 5.52
CA THR A 175 8.30 -13.91 6.67
C THR A 175 9.54 -13.84 7.56
N GLN A 176 10.74 -13.85 6.98
CA GLN A 176 12.00 -13.71 7.73
C GLN A 176 12.09 -12.37 8.47
N LEU A 177 11.64 -11.28 7.84
CA LEU A 177 11.64 -9.98 8.47
C LEU A 177 10.67 -9.92 9.67
N VAL A 178 9.44 -10.41 9.49
CA VAL A 178 8.47 -10.47 10.59
C VAL A 178 9.01 -11.27 11.77
N ASP A 179 9.57 -12.44 11.51
CA ASP A 179 10.06 -13.34 12.56
C ASP A 179 11.27 -12.75 13.32
N LYS A 180 12.12 -11.98 12.63
CA LYS A 180 13.30 -11.35 13.23
C LYS A 180 13.03 -10.00 13.86
N LEU A 181 12.20 -9.16 13.26
CA LEU A 181 11.98 -7.77 13.70
C LEU A 181 10.75 -7.63 14.59
N ASN A 182 9.87 -8.64 14.60
CA ASN A 182 8.60 -8.64 15.31
C ASN A 182 7.79 -7.35 15.07
N CYS A 183 7.64 -6.99 13.81
CA CYS A 183 6.86 -5.84 13.35
C CYS A 183 6.11 -6.16 12.05
N PRO A 184 5.05 -5.39 11.71
CA PRO A 184 4.38 -5.54 10.43
C PRO A 184 5.33 -5.32 9.25
N VAL A 185 5.11 -6.05 8.16
CA VAL A 185 5.87 -5.93 6.92
C VAL A 185 4.92 -5.74 5.74
N GLY A 186 5.17 -4.71 4.96
CA GLY A 186 4.49 -4.44 3.69
C GLY A 186 5.41 -4.71 2.51
N ILE A 187 4.96 -5.50 1.53
CA ILE A 187 5.69 -5.73 0.28
C ILE A 187 4.93 -5.13 -0.90
N ILE A 188 5.60 -4.24 -1.61
CA ILE A 188 5.15 -3.70 -2.88
C ILE A 188 5.90 -4.42 -3.98
N ASN A 189 5.25 -5.35 -4.67
CA ASN A 189 5.87 -6.14 -5.72
C ASN A 189 5.59 -5.56 -7.11
N ASN A 190 6.66 -5.27 -7.84
CA ASN A 190 6.65 -4.75 -9.20
C ASN A 190 7.67 -5.51 -10.07
N ALA A 191 7.48 -6.81 -10.17
CA ALA A 191 8.32 -7.68 -10.99
C ALA A 191 7.70 -7.93 -12.36
N TRP A 192 8.55 -7.89 -13.39
CA TRP A 192 8.14 -8.16 -14.78
C TRP A 192 9.31 -8.62 -15.64
#